data_b8e228bb7a2f99e6ab3bdc9a751c1615
#
_entry.id   b8e228bb7a2f99e6ab3bdc9a751c1615
#
_cell.length_a   1.000
_cell.length_b   1.000
_cell.length_c   1.000
_cell.angle_alpha   90.00
_cell.angle_beta   90.00
_cell.angle_gamma   90.00
#
_symmetry.space_group_name_H-M   'P 1'
#
loop_
_entity.id
_entity.type
_entity.pdbx_description
1 polymer ?
#
loop_
_entity_poly.entity_id
_entity_poly.type
_entity_poly.pdbx_seq_one_letter_code
_entity_poly.pdbx_strand_id
1 'polypeptide(L)'
;MKKRVSLILLSLLFVCLAAFSVGCSDDPVDSTGSAKPGSDNTSVESPSASESVTITKFTVTFDLCTELDTTVVLPMTVEKGSTIERPEVFVNGENDDNWQILGWYTENTYETEWDFDMDEVEADITLYAKWKSDPQRTVSFFAGDAATPTYVTKVKKGLTTAECSDRFNGYEVLGYYTAPDFGTEFDFTTAIEENTNIYVKLSDYIYFTPRYLSTFKTHNAEATLAEDGESVDVAYAQKDNFLYITDLNYALNGNELIEIVYKLKDASRVDIYWLARNAAGEPIGGLTSWDKILCNVGLAAHGAQITTDSEGWTHIVYDLSHPRGLIDKKLTAPLTDIATLNCFRIDVDGETADPATLTIKYVKGMKKADCAVDFYANGAVKKTVNVMSYEKVAQPADKDIVTGRKVLGYYTTENFAEGSEFNFNTAITGATKLYAKLSDYVYFDGAMLNDFTANPSATKTLNDDGTLTMKGKSGSFIHMKNLGLAMNGTNTIEIKAKVNVKNDGRVDIFAFGKYTLDGTAAESTNYGNPNTYFRGLASQGWTVTEADENGYVIMRYNLAYTVNGEAAKNMAFDVLNGFRIDFVNGDETNEITIEYVKSVKSI
;
A
#
# COMPACT_ATOMS: atom_id res chain seq x y z
N MET A 1 -23.22 -18.90 12.51
CA MET A 1 -22.42 -20.16 12.67
C MET A 1 -23.05 -21.27 11.86
N LYS A 2 -22.50 -21.56 10.69
CA LYS A 2 -22.61 -22.88 10.01
C LYS A 2 -21.62 -22.82 8.84
N LYS A 3 -20.51 -23.51 8.98
CA LYS A 3 -19.51 -23.71 7.94
C LYS A 3 -20.11 -24.60 6.85
N ARG A 4 -20.05 -24.17 5.60
CA ARG A 4 -20.23 -25.06 4.45
C ARG A 4 -18.85 -25.43 3.90
N VAL A 5 -18.53 -26.69 3.96
CA VAL A 5 -17.38 -27.34 3.34
C VAL A 5 -17.83 -27.70 1.92
N SER A 6 -17.17 -27.12 0.91
CA SER A 6 -17.36 -27.55 -0.49
C SER A 6 -16.29 -28.59 -0.83
N LEU A 7 -16.78 -29.76 -1.20
CA LEU A 7 -15.98 -30.91 -1.63
C LEU A 7 -15.76 -30.78 -3.14
N ILE A 8 -14.51 -30.55 -3.56
CA ILE A 8 -14.15 -30.58 -4.99
C ILE A 8 -13.72 -32.00 -5.34
N LEU A 9 -14.47 -32.60 -6.25
CA LEU A 9 -14.18 -33.90 -6.84
C LEU A 9 -13.11 -33.73 -7.93
N LEU A 10 -11.96 -34.36 -7.73
CA LEU A 10 -10.87 -34.47 -8.68
C LEU A 10 -11.13 -35.61 -9.64
N SER A 11 -11.41 -35.34 -10.91
CA SER A 11 -11.45 -36.39 -11.96
C SER A 11 -10.13 -36.39 -12.73
N LEU A 12 -9.33 -37.45 -12.50
CA LEU A 12 -8.16 -37.76 -13.32
C LEU A 12 -8.63 -38.27 -14.69
N LEU A 13 -8.20 -37.67 -15.76
CA LEU A 13 -8.27 -38.24 -17.10
C LEU A 13 -6.85 -38.61 -17.57
N PHE A 14 -6.64 -39.93 -17.74
CA PHE A 14 -5.45 -40.50 -18.36
C PHE A 14 -5.52 -40.33 -19.88
N VAL A 15 -4.53 -39.68 -20.48
CA VAL A 15 -4.31 -39.75 -21.93
C VAL A 15 -3.02 -40.49 -22.22
N CYS A 16 -3.18 -41.64 -22.93
CA CYS A 16 -2.08 -42.44 -23.44
C CYS A 16 -1.33 -41.73 -24.57
N LEU A 17 -0.04 -41.56 -24.39
CA LEU A 17 0.90 -41.16 -25.45
C LEU A 17 1.28 -42.42 -26.26
N ALA A 18 1.03 -42.39 -27.56
CA ALA A 18 1.68 -43.30 -28.52
C ALA A 18 2.70 -42.50 -29.34
N ALA A 19 3.96 -42.81 -29.10
CA ALA A 19 5.06 -42.26 -29.87
C ALA A 19 5.28 -43.06 -31.15
N PHE A 20 5.34 -42.39 -32.29
CA PHE A 20 6.02 -42.90 -33.49
C PHE A 20 7.16 -41.99 -33.84
N SER A 21 8.36 -42.54 -33.70
CA SER A 21 9.60 -42.01 -34.21
C SER A 21 9.83 -42.48 -35.64
N VAL A 22 10.04 -41.55 -36.55
CA VAL A 22 10.77 -41.85 -37.81
C VAL A 22 11.82 -40.75 -38.00
N GLY A 23 13.06 -41.21 -38.07
CA GLY A 23 14.24 -40.35 -38.14
C GLY A 23 14.45 -39.79 -39.54
N CYS A 24 15.01 -38.61 -39.52
CA CYS A 24 15.73 -38.00 -40.66
C CYS A 24 17.21 -38.19 -40.47
N SER A 25 17.92 -38.42 -41.54
CA SER A 25 19.33 -38.10 -41.68
C SER A 25 19.57 -37.55 -43.09
N ASP A 26 19.85 -36.35 -43.17
CA ASP A 26 21.08 -35.62 -43.52
C ASP A 26 21.60 -35.77 -44.94
N ASP A 27 21.76 -34.62 -45.53
CA ASP A 27 22.53 -34.14 -46.67
C ASP A 27 24.03 -34.47 -46.61
N PRO A 28 24.82 -33.95 -47.54
CA PRO A 28 24.93 -33.99 -49.01
C PRO A 28 26.33 -34.50 -49.44
N VAL A 29 26.67 -34.45 -50.71
CA VAL A 29 27.95 -34.08 -51.34
C VAL A 29 28.23 -34.82 -52.65
N ASP A 30 28.11 -34.10 -53.69
CA ASP A 30 28.97 -33.84 -54.85
C ASP A 30 29.93 -34.91 -55.38
N SER A 31 29.95 -34.88 -56.72
CA SER A 31 31.03 -35.02 -57.66
C SER A 31 31.13 -36.27 -58.55
N THR A 32 30.82 -35.94 -59.75
CA THR A 32 31.65 -36.26 -61.00
C THR A 32 31.98 -37.71 -61.33
N GLY A 33 31.63 -38.04 -62.56
CA GLY A 33 32.51 -38.93 -63.32
C GLY A 33 31.84 -39.89 -64.32
N SER A 34 31.63 -39.41 -65.49
CA SER A 34 31.91 -39.97 -66.84
C SER A 34 32.01 -41.49 -67.01
N ALA A 35 31.26 -41.98 -67.97
CA ALA A 35 31.63 -42.76 -69.16
C ALA A 35 30.67 -43.90 -69.52
N LYS A 36 30.20 -43.80 -70.73
CA LYS A 36 29.56 -44.78 -71.61
C LYS A 36 30.55 -45.91 -72.00
N PRO A 37 30.22 -46.97 -72.82
CA PRO A 37 28.93 -47.38 -73.45
C PRO A 37 28.75 -48.92 -73.52
N GLY A 38 27.59 -49.33 -74.10
CA GLY A 38 27.48 -50.65 -74.72
C GLY A 38 26.07 -51.27 -74.68
N SER A 39 25.44 -51.12 -75.79
CA SER A 39 24.54 -51.91 -76.63
C SER A 39 24.05 -53.27 -76.09
N ASP A 40 22.75 -53.57 -76.11
CA ASP A 40 22.06 -54.19 -77.25
C ASP A 40 20.59 -54.52 -76.89
N ASN A 41 19.74 -54.21 -77.83
CA ASN A 41 18.45 -54.75 -78.22
C ASN A 41 17.84 -55.92 -77.49
N THR A 42 16.58 -55.77 -77.08
CA THR A 42 15.44 -56.51 -77.72
C THR A 42 14.10 -55.93 -77.25
N SER A 43 13.25 -55.69 -78.25
CA SER A 43 11.87 -55.28 -78.21
C SER A 43 10.95 -56.28 -77.48
N VAL A 44 10.03 -55.78 -76.64
CA VAL A 44 8.69 -56.31 -76.55
C VAL A 44 7.74 -55.17 -76.13
N GLU A 45 6.61 -55.14 -76.80
CA GLU A 45 5.58 -54.17 -76.87
C GLU A 45 4.97 -53.78 -75.52
N SER A 46 4.46 -52.53 -75.49
CA SER A 46 3.58 -51.85 -74.50
C SER A 46 2.35 -52.64 -74.13
N PRO A 47 1.79 -52.33 -72.98
CA PRO A 47 0.51 -51.59 -73.08
C PRO A 47 0.42 -50.34 -72.18
N SER A 48 -0.17 -49.35 -72.83
CA SER A 48 -1.10 -48.37 -72.26
C SER A 48 -0.63 -47.50 -71.10
N ALA A 49 -0.36 -46.29 -71.42
CA ALA A 49 -0.35 -45.17 -70.52
C ALA A 49 -1.60 -45.16 -69.65
N SER A 50 -1.47 -45.35 -68.34
CA SER A 50 -2.51 -44.88 -67.44
C SER A 50 -2.41 -43.38 -67.39
N GLU A 51 -3.42 -42.71 -67.95
CA GLU A 51 -3.64 -41.27 -67.67
C GLU A 51 -3.72 -41.11 -66.16
N SER A 52 -2.76 -40.36 -65.58
CA SER A 52 -2.89 -39.86 -64.23
C SER A 52 -4.08 -38.89 -64.22
N VAL A 53 -5.23 -39.34 -63.78
CA VAL A 53 -6.36 -38.45 -63.50
C VAL A 53 -5.91 -37.50 -62.44
N THR A 54 -5.63 -36.26 -62.81
CA THR A 54 -5.39 -35.20 -61.84
C THR A 54 -6.74 -34.88 -61.20
N ILE A 55 -6.94 -35.41 -59.99
CA ILE A 55 -8.14 -35.12 -59.20
C ILE A 55 -8.03 -33.68 -58.71
N THR A 56 -8.88 -32.81 -59.22
CA THR A 56 -9.01 -31.42 -58.73
C THR A 56 -9.77 -31.43 -57.41
N LYS A 57 -9.23 -30.80 -56.38
CA LYS A 57 -9.86 -30.68 -55.07
C LYS A 57 -10.13 -29.22 -54.74
N PHE A 58 -11.23 -28.99 -54.05
CA PHE A 58 -11.71 -27.68 -53.60
C PHE A 58 -11.91 -27.67 -52.11
N THR A 59 -11.87 -26.47 -51.52
CA THR A 59 -12.07 -26.23 -50.10
C THR A 59 -13.47 -25.67 -49.86
N VAL A 60 -14.21 -26.33 -48.98
CA VAL A 60 -15.50 -25.82 -48.48
C VAL A 60 -15.26 -25.26 -47.09
N THR A 61 -15.52 -23.99 -46.91
CA THR A 61 -15.45 -23.28 -45.63
C THR A 61 -16.89 -23.05 -45.11
N PHE A 62 -17.05 -23.15 -43.80
CA PHE A 62 -18.35 -22.94 -43.14
C PHE A 62 -18.27 -21.68 -42.27
N ASP A 63 -19.05 -20.67 -42.65
CA ASP A 63 -19.25 -19.47 -41.84
C ASP A 63 -20.55 -19.62 -41.04
N LEU A 64 -20.43 -19.72 -39.75
CA LEU A 64 -21.56 -19.89 -38.85
C LEU A 64 -22.42 -18.61 -38.71
N CYS A 65 -21.96 -17.48 -39.18
CA CYS A 65 -22.68 -16.19 -39.13
C CYS A 65 -23.20 -15.84 -37.72
N THR A 66 -22.46 -16.22 -36.68
CA THR A 66 -22.89 -16.03 -35.28
C THR A 66 -21.69 -15.72 -34.38
N GLU A 67 -21.92 -14.93 -33.33
CA GLU A 67 -20.97 -14.69 -32.25
C GLU A 67 -21.19 -15.67 -31.07
N LEU A 68 -22.08 -16.64 -31.22
CA LEU A 68 -22.34 -17.64 -30.20
C LEU A 68 -21.14 -18.59 -30.05
N ASP A 69 -20.94 -19.08 -28.84
CA ASP A 69 -19.99 -20.17 -28.59
C ASP A 69 -20.54 -21.47 -29.19
N THR A 70 -19.94 -21.90 -30.28
CA THR A 70 -20.36 -23.06 -31.06
C THR A 70 -19.22 -24.05 -31.21
N THR A 71 -19.54 -25.29 -31.58
CA THR A 71 -18.50 -26.22 -32.05
C THR A 71 -17.80 -25.64 -33.26
N VAL A 72 -16.47 -25.83 -33.29
CA VAL A 72 -15.66 -25.39 -34.44
C VAL A 72 -15.93 -26.30 -35.63
N VAL A 73 -16.44 -25.76 -36.72
CA VAL A 73 -16.59 -26.48 -37.99
C VAL A 73 -15.33 -26.25 -38.82
N LEU A 74 -14.57 -27.30 -39.04
CA LEU A 74 -13.35 -27.22 -39.85
C LEU A 74 -13.66 -27.21 -41.35
N PRO A 75 -12.89 -26.51 -42.17
CA PRO A 75 -13.02 -26.58 -43.64
C PRO A 75 -12.82 -28.03 -44.12
N MET A 76 -13.58 -28.39 -45.13
CA MET A 76 -13.49 -29.70 -45.82
C MET A 76 -12.74 -29.54 -47.14
N THR A 77 -11.90 -30.50 -47.47
CA THR A 77 -11.27 -30.57 -48.81
C THR A 77 -11.87 -31.74 -49.56
N VAL A 78 -12.56 -31.49 -50.63
CA VAL A 78 -13.33 -32.49 -51.41
C VAL A 78 -12.92 -32.52 -52.88
N GLU A 79 -13.18 -33.60 -53.58
CA GLU A 79 -12.94 -33.73 -55.01
C GLU A 79 -14.02 -32.94 -55.77
N LYS A 80 -13.62 -32.40 -56.94
CA LYS A 80 -14.54 -31.75 -57.83
C LYS A 80 -15.71 -32.64 -58.21
N GLY A 81 -16.93 -32.11 -58.10
CA GLY A 81 -18.18 -32.84 -58.41
C GLY A 81 -18.64 -33.79 -57.28
N SER A 82 -18.07 -33.65 -56.08
CA SER A 82 -18.55 -34.40 -54.90
C SER A 82 -19.56 -33.59 -54.11
N THR A 83 -20.56 -34.23 -53.54
CA THR A 83 -21.39 -33.69 -52.46
C THR A 83 -20.65 -33.73 -51.12
N ILE A 84 -21.12 -32.98 -50.16
CA ILE A 84 -20.53 -32.95 -48.79
C ILE A 84 -21.59 -33.28 -47.75
N GLU A 85 -21.12 -33.84 -46.62
CA GLU A 85 -21.99 -34.06 -45.46
C GLU A 85 -22.32 -32.71 -44.76
N ARG A 86 -23.53 -32.57 -44.28
CA ARG A 86 -23.96 -31.42 -43.49
C ARG A 86 -23.24 -31.43 -42.16
N PRO A 87 -22.54 -30.31 -41.78
CA PRO A 87 -21.84 -30.28 -40.51
C PRO A 87 -22.82 -30.24 -39.31
N GLU A 88 -22.51 -30.97 -38.26
CA GLU A 88 -23.21 -30.85 -37.00
C GLU A 88 -22.65 -29.65 -36.21
N VAL A 89 -23.55 -28.78 -35.78
CA VAL A 89 -23.20 -27.58 -35.01
C VAL A 89 -23.98 -27.57 -33.71
N PHE A 90 -23.23 -27.48 -32.61
CA PHE A 90 -23.81 -27.39 -31.26
C PHE A 90 -23.50 -26.00 -30.69
N VAL A 91 -24.45 -25.41 -29.98
CA VAL A 91 -24.27 -24.20 -29.20
C VAL A 91 -23.97 -24.59 -27.76
N ASN A 92 -22.89 -24.04 -27.18
CA ASN A 92 -22.41 -24.39 -25.83
C ASN A 92 -22.17 -25.89 -25.62
N GLY A 93 -21.84 -26.63 -26.68
CA GLY A 93 -21.56 -28.07 -26.62
C GLY A 93 -22.81 -28.97 -26.50
N GLU A 94 -24.01 -28.41 -26.59
CA GLU A 94 -25.27 -29.13 -26.52
C GLU A 94 -26.07 -28.95 -27.82
N ASN A 95 -26.81 -30.02 -28.20
CA ASN A 95 -27.75 -29.96 -29.32
C ASN A 95 -29.08 -29.44 -28.77
N ASP A 96 -29.36 -28.18 -28.95
CA ASP A 96 -30.58 -27.51 -28.49
C ASP A 96 -31.49 -27.19 -29.69
N ASP A 97 -32.70 -27.77 -29.73
CA ASP A 97 -33.71 -27.56 -30.77
C ASP A 97 -34.08 -26.06 -30.99
N ASN A 98 -33.70 -25.22 -30.07
CA ASN A 98 -33.96 -23.79 -30.19
C ASN A 98 -32.89 -23.04 -30.98
N TRP A 99 -31.68 -23.60 -31.12
CA TRP A 99 -30.57 -23.06 -31.91
C TRP A 99 -30.40 -23.87 -33.20
N GLN A 100 -31.42 -23.90 -34.05
CA GLN A 100 -31.38 -24.65 -35.29
C GLN A 100 -30.87 -23.79 -36.44
N ILE A 101 -29.92 -24.35 -37.20
CA ILE A 101 -29.59 -23.85 -38.54
C ILE A 101 -30.73 -24.23 -39.46
N LEU A 102 -31.41 -23.24 -40.02
CA LEU A 102 -32.52 -23.43 -40.98
C LEU A 102 -32.01 -23.92 -42.32
N GLY A 103 -30.85 -23.47 -42.73
CA GLY A 103 -30.21 -23.83 -43.98
C GLY A 103 -28.82 -23.29 -44.08
N TRP A 104 -28.06 -23.77 -45.03
CA TRP A 104 -26.75 -23.28 -45.42
C TRP A 104 -26.87 -22.62 -46.80
N TYR A 105 -26.23 -21.50 -47.01
CA TYR A 105 -26.38 -20.66 -48.20
C TYR A 105 -25.04 -20.32 -48.81
N THR A 106 -25.02 -20.18 -50.15
CA THR A 106 -23.81 -19.81 -50.90
C THR A 106 -23.42 -18.34 -50.71
N GLU A 107 -24.33 -17.52 -50.18
CA GLU A 107 -24.11 -16.09 -49.88
C GLU A 107 -24.65 -15.73 -48.47
N ASN A 108 -24.03 -14.75 -47.86
CA ASN A 108 -24.47 -14.20 -46.58
C ASN A 108 -25.80 -13.39 -46.64
N THR A 109 -26.36 -13.19 -47.84
CA THR A 109 -27.70 -12.62 -48.06
C THR A 109 -28.79 -13.66 -47.96
N TYR A 110 -28.43 -14.96 -47.91
CA TYR A 110 -29.33 -16.10 -47.81
C TYR A 110 -30.34 -16.21 -48.98
N GLU A 111 -29.87 -16.00 -50.20
CA GLU A 111 -30.70 -16.10 -51.40
C GLU A 111 -30.67 -17.50 -52.00
N THR A 112 -29.50 -18.15 -52.04
CA THR A 112 -29.32 -19.48 -52.64
C THR A 112 -28.96 -20.49 -51.57
N GLU A 113 -29.94 -21.37 -51.24
CA GLU A 113 -29.72 -22.44 -50.25
C GLU A 113 -28.90 -23.58 -50.85
N TRP A 114 -27.94 -24.11 -50.09
CA TRP A 114 -27.11 -25.27 -50.44
C TRP A 114 -27.84 -26.55 -50.06
N ASP A 115 -28.09 -27.41 -51.06
CA ASP A 115 -28.64 -28.75 -50.85
C ASP A 115 -27.52 -29.80 -50.72
N PHE A 116 -27.30 -30.31 -49.52
CA PHE A 116 -26.22 -31.24 -49.22
C PHE A 116 -26.37 -32.62 -49.93
N ASP A 117 -27.57 -32.95 -50.40
CA ASP A 117 -27.84 -34.19 -51.12
C ASP A 117 -27.64 -34.06 -52.63
N MET A 118 -27.74 -32.81 -53.17
CA MET A 118 -27.82 -32.61 -54.60
C MET A 118 -26.70 -31.69 -55.14
N ASP A 119 -26.23 -30.73 -54.35
CA ASP A 119 -25.25 -29.75 -54.84
C ASP A 119 -23.82 -30.33 -54.79
N GLU A 120 -23.13 -30.22 -55.90
CA GLU A 120 -21.75 -30.67 -56.07
C GLU A 120 -20.78 -29.51 -55.94
N VAL A 121 -19.61 -29.75 -55.35
CA VAL A 121 -18.55 -28.74 -55.15
C VAL A 121 -17.75 -28.59 -56.44
N GLU A 122 -17.95 -27.48 -57.16
CA GLU A 122 -17.28 -27.19 -58.43
C GLU A 122 -16.09 -26.20 -58.31
N ALA A 123 -16.00 -25.48 -57.18
CA ALA A 123 -14.96 -24.49 -56.85
C ALA A 123 -14.84 -24.36 -55.33
N ASP A 124 -13.80 -23.64 -54.87
CA ASP A 124 -13.71 -23.21 -53.47
C ASP A 124 -14.95 -22.39 -53.11
N ILE A 125 -15.63 -22.74 -52.03
CA ILE A 125 -16.90 -22.13 -51.61
C ILE A 125 -16.93 -21.90 -50.10
N THR A 126 -17.62 -20.82 -49.68
CA THR A 126 -18.01 -20.59 -48.29
C THR A 126 -19.51 -20.75 -48.15
N LEU A 127 -19.95 -21.60 -47.24
CA LEU A 127 -21.36 -21.79 -46.92
C LEU A 127 -21.69 -21.03 -45.64
N TYR A 128 -22.75 -20.23 -45.68
CA TYR A 128 -23.19 -19.33 -44.63
C TYR A 128 -24.42 -19.92 -43.92
N ALA A 129 -24.30 -20.10 -42.58
CA ALA A 129 -25.40 -20.65 -41.78
C ALA A 129 -26.51 -19.61 -41.54
N LYS A 130 -27.75 -19.96 -41.88
CA LYS A 130 -28.93 -19.19 -41.50
C LYS A 130 -29.59 -19.83 -40.29
N TRP A 131 -29.60 -19.09 -39.20
CA TRP A 131 -30.17 -19.57 -37.95
C TRP A 131 -31.68 -19.28 -37.90
N LYS A 132 -32.42 -20.18 -37.24
CA LYS A 132 -33.76 -19.92 -36.79
C LYS A 132 -33.73 -18.70 -35.88
N SER A 133 -34.50 -17.67 -36.18
CA SER A 133 -34.59 -16.47 -35.35
C SER A 133 -35.29 -16.82 -34.04
N ASP A 134 -34.52 -17.26 -33.08
CA ASP A 134 -34.99 -17.36 -31.70
C ASP A 134 -35.16 -15.96 -31.12
N PRO A 135 -36.17 -15.73 -30.30
CA PRO A 135 -36.36 -14.45 -29.65
C PRO A 135 -35.20 -14.21 -28.69
N GLN A 136 -34.17 -13.55 -29.20
CA GLN A 136 -33.07 -13.08 -28.34
C GLN A 136 -33.57 -11.93 -27.47
N ARG A 137 -33.08 -11.88 -26.27
CA ARG A 137 -33.29 -10.79 -25.34
C ARG A 137 -32.01 -9.99 -25.19
N THR A 138 -32.16 -8.68 -25.18
CA THR A 138 -31.03 -7.77 -24.94
C THR A 138 -30.79 -7.66 -23.44
N VAL A 139 -29.56 -7.94 -23.00
CA VAL A 139 -29.12 -7.66 -21.65
C VAL A 139 -28.15 -6.49 -21.70
N SER A 140 -28.51 -5.41 -21.02
CA SER A 140 -27.75 -4.16 -21.01
C SER A 140 -27.17 -3.92 -19.64
N PHE A 141 -25.85 -3.74 -19.56
CA PHE A 141 -25.12 -3.48 -18.33
C PHE A 141 -24.74 -2.01 -18.23
N PHE A 142 -25.19 -1.36 -17.16
CA PHE A 142 -25.01 0.07 -16.92
C PHE A 142 -24.03 0.30 -15.77
N ALA A 143 -23.03 1.16 -15.94
CA ALA A 143 -22.18 1.62 -14.85
C ALA A 143 -22.97 2.59 -13.94
N GLY A 144 -23.39 2.13 -12.79
CA GLY A 144 -24.20 2.94 -11.88
C GLY A 144 -25.55 3.35 -12.50
N ASP A 145 -25.80 4.64 -12.50
CA ASP A 145 -27.00 5.30 -13.08
C ASP A 145 -26.75 5.89 -14.48
N ALA A 146 -25.71 5.42 -15.18
CA ALA A 146 -25.37 5.91 -16.51
C ALA A 146 -26.57 5.83 -17.46
N ALA A 147 -26.77 6.86 -18.28
CA ALA A 147 -27.89 6.94 -19.24
C ALA A 147 -27.75 5.95 -20.41
N THR A 148 -26.53 5.47 -20.67
CA THR A 148 -26.23 4.50 -21.74
C THR A 148 -25.53 3.29 -21.16
N PRO A 149 -25.83 2.07 -21.68
CA PRO A 149 -25.14 0.88 -21.21
C PRO A 149 -23.66 0.91 -21.58
N THR A 150 -22.82 0.42 -20.67
CA THR A 150 -21.38 0.22 -20.91
C THR A 150 -21.15 -1.03 -21.76
N TYR A 151 -21.96 -2.05 -21.55
CA TYR A 151 -21.88 -3.30 -22.29
C TYR A 151 -23.28 -3.83 -22.61
N VAL A 152 -23.43 -4.42 -23.78
CA VAL A 152 -24.68 -5.02 -24.23
C VAL A 152 -24.38 -6.39 -24.81
N THR A 153 -25.14 -7.38 -24.40
CA THR A 153 -25.09 -8.73 -24.96
C THR A 153 -26.50 -9.20 -25.36
N LYS A 154 -26.56 -10.24 -26.15
CA LYS A 154 -27.81 -10.88 -26.51
C LYS A 154 -27.85 -12.30 -25.97
N VAL A 155 -28.93 -12.65 -25.34
CA VAL A 155 -29.16 -13.95 -24.73
C VAL A 155 -30.46 -14.51 -25.29
N LYS A 156 -30.47 -15.81 -25.54
CA LYS A 156 -31.69 -16.50 -25.91
C LYS A 156 -32.71 -16.44 -24.76
N LYS A 157 -33.98 -16.25 -25.09
CA LYS A 157 -35.08 -16.32 -24.11
C LYS A 157 -35.01 -17.62 -23.30
N GLY A 158 -35.05 -17.53 -21.98
CA GLY A 158 -35.03 -18.66 -21.10
C GLY A 158 -33.62 -19.12 -20.69
N LEU A 159 -32.53 -18.56 -21.26
CA LEU A 159 -31.17 -18.78 -20.81
C LEU A 159 -30.70 -17.73 -19.83
N THR A 160 -29.65 -18.01 -19.10
CA THR A 160 -29.00 -17.08 -18.17
C THR A 160 -27.97 -16.21 -18.90
N THR A 161 -27.56 -15.09 -18.29
CA THR A 161 -26.42 -14.29 -18.73
C THR A 161 -25.23 -14.48 -17.80
N ALA A 162 -24.03 -14.13 -18.25
CA ALA A 162 -22.81 -14.18 -17.45
C ALA A 162 -22.45 -12.79 -16.89
N GLU A 163 -21.65 -12.79 -15.83
CA GLU A 163 -20.96 -11.58 -15.34
C GLU A 163 -20.01 -11.04 -16.42
N CYS A 164 -19.79 -9.74 -16.40
CA CYS A 164 -18.97 -9.04 -17.39
C CYS A 164 -18.02 -8.01 -16.73
N SER A 165 -17.40 -8.37 -15.62
CA SER A 165 -16.50 -7.49 -14.87
C SER A 165 -15.33 -6.95 -15.72
N ASP A 166 -14.88 -7.72 -16.71
CA ASP A 166 -13.83 -7.36 -17.66
C ASP A 166 -14.22 -6.22 -18.63
N ARG A 167 -15.49 -5.82 -18.65
CA ARG A 167 -16.00 -4.71 -19.46
C ARG A 167 -15.99 -3.37 -18.73
N PHE A 168 -15.68 -3.36 -17.43
CA PHE A 168 -15.66 -2.18 -16.56
C PHE A 168 -14.24 -1.81 -16.15
N ASN A 169 -13.43 -1.46 -17.14
CA ASN A 169 -12.02 -1.13 -16.94
C ASN A 169 -11.84 0.10 -16.03
N GLY A 170 -10.83 0.05 -15.19
CA GLY A 170 -10.42 1.17 -14.34
C GLY A 170 -11.08 1.24 -12.98
N TYR A 171 -12.10 0.42 -12.73
CA TYR A 171 -12.81 0.33 -11.46
C TYR A 171 -13.07 -1.14 -11.08
N GLU A 172 -13.21 -1.41 -9.79
CA GLU A 172 -13.62 -2.72 -9.29
C GLU A 172 -15.13 -2.86 -9.37
N VAL A 173 -15.62 -3.98 -9.89
CA VAL A 173 -17.05 -4.32 -9.87
C VAL A 173 -17.39 -4.84 -8.48
N LEU A 174 -18.25 -4.12 -7.76
CA LEU A 174 -18.68 -4.44 -6.40
C LEU A 174 -19.98 -5.25 -6.35
N GLY A 175 -20.67 -5.39 -7.47
CA GLY A 175 -21.89 -6.19 -7.61
C GLY A 175 -22.76 -5.77 -8.78
N TYR A 176 -23.76 -6.58 -9.06
CA TYR A 176 -24.73 -6.42 -10.14
C TYR A 176 -26.13 -6.33 -9.54
N TYR A 177 -26.96 -5.42 -10.03
CA TYR A 177 -28.23 -5.09 -9.40
C TYR A 177 -29.34 -4.93 -10.44
N THR A 178 -30.58 -5.14 -9.99
CA THR A 178 -31.78 -5.00 -10.84
C THR A 178 -32.23 -3.56 -11.06
N ALA A 179 -31.72 -2.62 -10.23
CA ALA A 179 -32.06 -1.21 -10.29
C ALA A 179 -30.85 -0.32 -9.91
N PRO A 180 -30.82 0.97 -10.34
CA PRO A 180 -29.68 1.87 -10.11
C PRO A 180 -29.51 2.30 -8.66
N ASP A 181 -30.46 2.05 -7.78
CA ASP A 181 -30.37 2.29 -6.32
C ASP A 181 -29.59 1.19 -5.57
N PHE A 182 -29.19 0.12 -6.30
CA PHE A 182 -28.46 -1.03 -5.75
C PHE A 182 -29.19 -1.72 -4.60
N GLY A 183 -30.54 -1.71 -4.59
CA GLY A 183 -31.34 -2.29 -3.52
C GLY A 183 -31.45 -3.82 -3.59
N THR A 184 -31.44 -4.39 -4.80
CA THR A 184 -31.60 -5.84 -5.00
C THR A 184 -30.54 -6.35 -5.97
N GLU A 185 -29.75 -7.31 -5.52
CA GLU A 185 -28.73 -7.96 -6.35
C GLU A 185 -29.37 -8.74 -7.51
N PHE A 186 -28.71 -8.74 -8.65
CA PHE A 186 -29.10 -9.54 -9.80
C PHE A 186 -28.58 -10.98 -9.62
N ASP A 187 -29.47 -11.95 -9.74
CA ASP A 187 -29.13 -13.37 -9.67
C ASP A 187 -28.86 -13.92 -11.09
N PHE A 188 -27.62 -14.20 -11.39
CA PHE A 188 -27.16 -14.75 -12.68
C PHE A 188 -27.65 -16.17 -12.97
N THR A 189 -28.30 -16.83 -12.02
CA THR A 189 -29.00 -18.11 -12.27
C THR A 189 -30.41 -17.92 -12.80
N THR A 190 -30.91 -16.68 -12.83
CA THR A 190 -32.24 -16.34 -13.35
C THR A 190 -32.27 -16.36 -14.87
N ALA A 191 -33.25 -17.04 -15.44
CA ALA A 191 -33.48 -17.07 -16.87
C ALA A 191 -33.94 -15.69 -17.39
N ILE A 192 -33.40 -15.26 -18.53
CA ILE A 192 -33.74 -14.00 -19.16
C ILE A 192 -34.99 -14.17 -20.05
N GLU A 193 -36.13 -13.73 -19.56
CA GLU A 193 -37.43 -13.85 -20.25
C GLU A 193 -37.77 -12.61 -21.12
N GLU A 194 -37.20 -11.45 -20.78
CA GLU A 194 -37.42 -10.15 -21.45
C GLU A 194 -36.12 -9.35 -21.53
N ASN A 195 -36.13 -8.25 -22.27
CA ASN A 195 -34.98 -7.34 -22.30
C ASN A 195 -34.70 -6.85 -20.89
N THR A 196 -33.47 -7.04 -20.44
CA THR A 196 -33.08 -6.88 -19.03
C THR A 196 -31.99 -5.83 -18.90
N ASN A 197 -32.17 -4.90 -17.95
CA ASN A 197 -31.13 -3.96 -17.55
C ASN A 197 -30.51 -4.43 -16.24
N ILE A 198 -29.19 -4.46 -16.21
CA ILE A 198 -28.38 -4.80 -15.04
C ILE A 198 -27.52 -3.58 -14.71
N TYR A 199 -27.59 -3.15 -13.46
CA TYR A 199 -26.86 -2.00 -12.96
C TYR A 199 -25.64 -2.45 -12.19
N VAL A 200 -24.46 -2.05 -12.67
CA VAL A 200 -23.18 -2.49 -12.12
C VAL A 200 -22.68 -1.45 -11.12
N LYS A 201 -22.56 -1.86 -9.88
CA LYS A 201 -21.98 -1.02 -8.84
C LYS A 201 -20.45 -1.07 -8.95
N LEU A 202 -19.86 0.06 -9.24
CA LEU A 202 -18.42 0.22 -9.32
C LEU A 202 -17.84 0.82 -8.03
N SER A 203 -16.57 0.56 -7.77
CA SER A 203 -15.82 1.22 -6.72
C SER A 203 -15.75 2.73 -6.96
N ASP A 204 -15.56 3.50 -5.89
CA ASP A 204 -15.24 4.92 -5.95
C ASP A 204 -13.72 5.18 -6.06
N TYR A 205 -12.92 4.12 -6.23
CA TYR A 205 -11.48 4.14 -6.41
C TYR A 205 -11.09 3.44 -7.72
N ILE A 206 -9.96 3.82 -8.28
CA ILE A 206 -9.40 3.14 -9.45
C ILE A 206 -8.97 1.71 -9.09
N TYR A 207 -9.20 0.78 -10.01
CA TYR A 207 -8.76 -0.59 -9.89
C TYR A 207 -8.35 -1.15 -11.25
N PHE A 208 -7.07 -1.46 -11.41
CA PHE A 208 -6.56 -2.06 -12.64
C PHE A 208 -6.32 -3.53 -12.42
N THR A 209 -7.20 -4.34 -13.02
CA THR A 209 -7.08 -5.80 -13.02
C THR A 209 -5.89 -6.25 -13.87
N PRO A 210 -5.37 -7.49 -13.68
CA PRO A 210 -4.32 -8.04 -14.54
C PRO A 210 -4.70 -8.00 -16.03
N ARG A 211 -5.94 -8.35 -16.36
CA ARG A 211 -6.47 -8.28 -17.73
C ARG A 211 -6.41 -6.87 -18.29
N TYR A 212 -6.81 -5.87 -17.52
CA TYR A 212 -6.72 -4.48 -17.97
C TYR A 212 -5.28 -4.01 -18.12
N LEU A 213 -4.41 -4.34 -17.16
CA LEU A 213 -2.97 -4.02 -17.23
C LEU A 213 -2.29 -4.66 -18.45
N SER A 214 -2.71 -5.86 -18.88
CA SER A 214 -2.17 -6.51 -20.08
C SER A 214 -2.50 -5.77 -21.38
N THR A 215 -3.47 -4.84 -21.35
CA THR A 215 -3.81 -3.98 -22.50
C THR A 215 -3.02 -2.67 -22.54
N PHE A 216 -2.22 -2.37 -21.51
CA PHE A 216 -1.41 -1.17 -21.48
C PHE A 216 -0.32 -1.24 -22.55
N LYS A 217 0.08 -0.08 -23.04
CA LYS A 217 1.20 0.03 -23.97
C LYS A 217 2.51 -0.24 -23.25
N THR A 218 3.47 -0.78 -23.95
CA THR A 218 4.81 -1.07 -23.44
C THR A 218 5.87 -0.28 -24.20
N HIS A 219 6.94 0.06 -23.52
CA HIS A 219 8.17 0.60 -24.11
C HIS A 219 9.35 -0.21 -23.60
N ASN A 220 10.12 -0.82 -24.51
CA ASN A 220 11.20 -1.76 -24.19
C ASN A 220 10.77 -2.85 -23.18
N ALA A 221 9.54 -3.29 -23.28
CA ALA A 221 8.94 -4.28 -22.40
C ALA A 221 7.86 -5.09 -23.12
N GLU A 222 7.52 -6.26 -22.59
CA GLU A 222 6.43 -7.11 -23.08
C GLU A 222 5.54 -7.48 -21.89
N ALA A 223 4.22 -7.29 -22.04
CA ALA A 223 3.22 -7.60 -21.02
C ALA A 223 2.39 -8.82 -21.47
N THR A 224 2.33 -9.85 -20.63
CA THR A 224 1.61 -11.10 -20.89
C THR A 224 0.68 -11.41 -19.71
N LEU A 225 -0.61 -11.58 -19.98
CA LEU A 225 -1.58 -12.04 -18.97
C LEU A 225 -1.26 -13.50 -18.62
N ALA A 226 -1.18 -13.82 -17.33
CA ALA A 226 -1.02 -15.19 -16.86
C ALA A 226 -2.22 -16.08 -17.29
N GLU A 227 -2.01 -17.37 -17.44
CA GLU A 227 -3.04 -18.33 -17.91
C GLU A 227 -4.27 -18.37 -16.99
N ASP A 228 -4.07 -18.17 -15.68
CA ASP A 228 -5.15 -18.11 -14.68
C ASP A 228 -5.88 -16.76 -14.67
N GLY A 229 -5.35 -15.74 -15.34
CA GLY A 229 -5.88 -14.39 -15.35
C GLY A 229 -5.66 -13.58 -14.07
N GLU A 230 -4.94 -14.12 -13.07
CA GLU A 230 -4.78 -13.53 -11.73
C GLU A 230 -3.58 -12.58 -11.63
N SER A 231 -2.72 -12.55 -12.65
CA SER A 231 -1.59 -11.64 -12.73
C SER A 231 -1.21 -11.29 -14.15
N VAL A 232 -0.41 -10.24 -14.32
CA VAL A 232 0.23 -9.90 -15.59
C VAL A 232 1.74 -9.89 -15.38
N ASP A 233 2.47 -10.61 -16.22
CA ASP A 233 3.91 -10.62 -16.27
C ASP A 233 4.41 -9.57 -17.25
N VAL A 234 5.30 -8.70 -16.79
CA VAL A 234 5.95 -7.68 -17.62
C VAL A 234 7.44 -7.96 -17.64
N ALA A 235 7.95 -8.36 -18.81
CA ALA A 235 9.37 -8.58 -19.05
C ALA A 235 9.99 -7.29 -19.60
N TYR A 236 10.99 -6.77 -18.92
CA TYR A 236 11.69 -5.54 -19.25
C TYR A 236 13.06 -5.85 -19.84
N ALA A 237 13.22 -5.59 -21.13
CA ALA A 237 14.37 -6.05 -21.90
C ALA A 237 15.53 -5.04 -22.00
N GLN A 238 15.35 -3.78 -21.63
CA GLN A 238 16.36 -2.71 -21.78
C GLN A 238 16.14 -1.61 -20.74
N LYS A 239 17.12 -0.71 -20.60
CA LYS A 239 16.96 0.53 -19.84
C LYS A 239 15.90 1.43 -20.48
N ASP A 240 15.29 2.31 -19.66
CA ASP A 240 14.15 3.14 -20.05
C ASP A 240 12.98 2.29 -20.54
N ASN A 241 12.55 1.40 -19.68
CA ASN A 241 11.50 0.42 -19.94
C ASN A 241 10.28 0.73 -19.06
N PHE A 242 9.09 0.64 -19.64
CA PHE A 242 7.87 0.91 -18.88
C PHE A 242 6.60 0.33 -19.51
N LEU A 243 5.63 0.09 -18.63
CA LEU A 243 4.25 -0.22 -18.94
C LEU A 243 3.42 1.06 -18.72
N TYR A 244 2.58 1.49 -19.69
CA TYR A 244 1.88 2.78 -19.57
C TYR A 244 0.55 2.83 -20.28
N ILE A 245 -0.29 3.75 -19.82
CA ILE A 245 -1.56 4.11 -20.45
C ILE A 245 -1.72 5.64 -20.46
N THR A 246 -2.29 6.16 -21.53
CA THR A 246 -2.61 7.58 -21.72
C THR A 246 -4.11 7.76 -21.90
N ASP A 247 -4.55 9.01 -21.87
CA ASP A 247 -5.93 9.39 -22.14
C ASP A 247 -6.96 8.77 -21.16
N LEU A 248 -6.47 8.45 -19.95
CA LEU A 248 -7.35 8.11 -18.85
C LEU A 248 -8.19 9.32 -18.45
N ASN A 249 -9.34 9.05 -17.90
CA ASN A 249 -10.21 10.07 -17.29
C ASN A 249 -10.87 9.48 -16.04
N TYR A 250 -10.06 8.90 -15.16
CA TYR A 250 -10.55 8.23 -13.96
C TYR A 250 -10.58 9.18 -12.77
N ALA A 251 -11.76 9.41 -12.22
CA ALA A 251 -11.94 10.18 -11.01
C ALA A 251 -11.27 9.47 -9.83
N LEU A 252 -10.42 10.19 -9.11
CA LEU A 252 -9.77 9.67 -7.91
C LEU A 252 -10.66 9.72 -6.67
N ASN A 253 -11.66 10.61 -6.63
CA ASN A 253 -12.64 10.72 -5.55
C ASN A 253 -12.00 10.82 -4.15
N GLY A 254 -10.82 11.47 -4.05
CA GLY A 254 -10.02 11.53 -2.83
C GLY A 254 -9.19 10.27 -2.55
N ASN A 255 -9.12 9.32 -3.48
CA ASN A 255 -8.24 8.14 -3.40
C ASN A 255 -6.84 8.51 -3.92
N GLU A 256 -6.09 9.28 -3.13
CA GLU A 256 -4.77 9.82 -3.49
C GLU A 256 -3.61 8.84 -3.21
N LEU A 257 -3.91 7.68 -2.65
CA LEU A 257 -2.94 6.61 -2.45
C LEU A 257 -3.09 5.58 -3.56
N ILE A 258 -1.98 5.11 -4.10
CA ILE A 258 -1.94 4.02 -5.09
C ILE A 258 -1.18 2.85 -4.52
N GLU A 259 -1.86 1.74 -4.35
CA GLU A 259 -1.25 0.45 -4.03
C GLU A 259 -0.96 -0.34 -5.30
N ILE A 260 0.23 -0.93 -5.39
CA ILE A 260 0.57 -1.95 -6.39
C ILE A 260 0.97 -3.22 -5.64
N VAL A 261 0.34 -4.34 -5.99
CA VAL A 261 0.70 -5.65 -5.46
C VAL A 261 1.45 -6.42 -6.53
N TYR A 262 2.69 -6.80 -6.25
CA TYR A 262 3.59 -7.34 -7.26
C TYR A 262 4.64 -8.30 -6.70
N LYS A 263 5.27 -9.05 -7.60
CA LYS A 263 6.54 -9.73 -7.39
C LYS A 263 7.56 -9.18 -8.37
N LEU A 264 8.76 -8.89 -7.88
CA LEU A 264 9.85 -8.32 -8.69
C LEU A 264 11.04 -9.29 -8.71
N LYS A 265 11.59 -9.53 -9.89
CA LYS A 265 12.76 -10.35 -10.09
C LYS A 265 13.78 -9.60 -10.95
N ASP A 266 15.06 -9.70 -10.56
CA ASP A 266 16.20 -9.15 -11.27
C ASP A 266 16.18 -7.61 -11.43
N ALA A 267 15.52 -6.92 -10.49
CA ALA A 267 15.54 -5.47 -10.34
C ALA A 267 15.33 -5.06 -8.88
N SER A 268 15.56 -3.81 -8.54
CA SER A 268 15.58 -3.34 -7.15
C SER A 268 14.33 -2.61 -6.69
N ARG A 269 13.56 -1.97 -7.60
CA ARG A 269 12.36 -1.22 -7.23
C ARG A 269 11.38 -1.05 -8.39
N VAL A 270 10.17 -0.65 -8.04
CA VAL A 270 9.12 -0.23 -8.96
C VAL A 270 8.84 1.24 -8.72
N ASP A 271 8.83 2.04 -9.76
CA ASP A 271 8.52 3.48 -9.73
C ASP A 271 7.22 3.74 -10.50
N ILE A 272 6.45 4.75 -10.10
CA ILE A 272 5.29 5.19 -10.87
C ILE A 272 5.46 6.62 -11.37
N TYR A 273 4.95 6.84 -12.58
CA TYR A 273 4.87 8.15 -13.21
C TYR A 273 3.43 8.42 -13.62
N TRP A 274 2.96 9.63 -13.43
CA TRP A 274 1.56 9.94 -13.64
C TRP A 274 1.31 11.40 -13.99
N LEU A 275 0.19 11.63 -14.68
CA LEU A 275 -0.37 12.95 -14.93
C LEU A 275 -1.81 12.98 -14.42
N ALA A 276 -2.22 14.12 -13.88
CA ALA A 276 -3.55 14.30 -13.32
C ALA A 276 -4.09 15.71 -13.57
N ARG A 277 -5.38 15.88 -13.35
CA ARG A 277 -6.07 17.15 -13.38
C ARG A 277 -6.72 17.46 -12.04
N ASN A 278 -6.88 18.74 -11.76
CA ASN A 278 -7.63 19.23 -10.60
C ASN A 278 -9.15 19.18 -10.87
N ALA A 279 -9.98 19.53 -9.88
CA ALA A 279 -11.44 19.55 -10.02
C ALA A 279 -11.95 20.55 -11.08
N ALA A 280 -11.18 21.57 -11.42
CA ALA A 280 -11.49 22.50 -12.52
C ALA A 280 -11.11 21.94 -13.91
N GLY A 281 -10.51 20.75 -13.98
CA GLY A 281 -10.06 20.11 -15.22
C GLY A 281 -8.69 20.61 -15.71
N GLU A 282 -7.96 21.40 -14.90
CA GLU A 282 -6.65 21.93 -15.26
C GLU A 282 -5.54 20.92 -14.90
N PRO A 283 -4.49 20.81 -15.73
CA PRO A 283 -3.37 19.91 -15.45
C PRO A 283 -2.65 20.29 -14.16
N ILE A 284 -2.43 19.33 -13.26
CA ILE A 284 -1.66 19.53 -12.03
C ILE A 284 -0.24 20.02 -12.38
N GLY A 285 0.17 21.13 -11.77
CA GLY A 285 1.47 21.75 -12.02
C GLY A 285 1.67 22.26 -13.46
N GLY A 286 0.61 22.35 -14.28
CA GLY A 286 0.69 22.71 -15.69
C GLY A 286 1.32 21.63 -16.58
N LEU A 287 1.34 20.38 -16.11
CA LEU A 287 2.03 19.26 -16.77
C LEU A 287 1.08 18.57 -17.76
N THR A 288 1.49 18.52 -19.02
CA THR A 288 0.67 17.98 -20.12
C THR A 288 1.39 16.93 -20.97
N SER A 289 2.66 16.64 -20.67
CA SER A 289 3.49 15.76 -21.49
C SER A 289 4.43 14.89 -20.64
N TRP A 290 4.90 13.78 -21.20
CA TRP A 290 5.76 12.80 -20.56
C TRP A 290 7.14 13.32 -20.15
N ASP A 291 7.64 14.38 -20.76
CA ASP A 291 8.92 15.03 -20.45
C ASP A 291 8.87 15.86 -19.17
N LYS A 292 7.66 16.05 -18.60
CA LYS A 292 7.43 16.79 -17.36
C LYS A 292 6.37 16.09 -16.52
N ILE A 293 6.61 14.83 -16.20
CA ILE A 293 5.67 13.95 -15.49
C ILE A 293 5.98 13.91 -14.00
N LEU A 294 4.95 13.73 -13.17
CA LEU A 294 5.09 13.50 -11.74
C LEU A 294 5.59 12.08 -11.48
N CYS A 295 6.43 11.91 -10.47
CA CYS A 295 7.06 10.65 -10.13
C CYS A 295 6.96 10.35 -8.63
N ASN A 296 6.56 9.12 -8.29
CA ASN A 296 6.73 8.54 -6.97
C ASN A 296 7.71 7.36 -7.08
N VAL A 297 8.78 7.42 -6.31
CA VAL A 297 9.85 6.42 -6.32
C VAL A 297 9.57 5.33 -5.30
N GLY A 298 9.73 4.07 -5.68
CA GLY A 298 9.47 2.88 -4.87
C GLY A 298 10.52 2.62 -3.80
N LEU A 299 10.83 3.62 -3.00
CA LEU A 299 11.77 3.54 -1.88
C LEU A 299 11.14 4.14 -0.61
N ALA A 300 11.28 3.44 0.50
CA ALA A 300 10.80 3.93 1.81
C ALA A 300 11.42 5.30 2.18
N ALA A 301 12.68 5.55 1.80
CA ALA A 301 13.34 6.85 1.98
C ALA A 301 12.66 8.00 1.21
N HIS A 302 11.80 7.69 0.25
CA HIS A 302 11.03 8.65 -0.55
C HIS A 302 9.53 8.62 -0.25
N GLY A 303 9.13 7.97 0.86
CA GLY A 303 7.76 7.97 1.35
C GLY A 303 6.92 6.77 0.89
N ALA A 304 7.42 5.88 0.03
CA ALA A 304 6.73 4.64 -0.30
C ALA A 304 6.64 3.73 0.92
N GLN A 305 5.46 3.14 1.16
CA GLN A 305 5.27 2.12 2.18
C GLN A 305 5.36 0.76 1.52
N ILE A 306 6.26 -0.09 2.01
CA ILE A 306 6.55 -1.38 1.38
C ILE A 306 6.41 -2.47 2.44
N THR A 307 5.55 -3.44 2.16
CA THR A 307 5.36 -4.64 3.00
C THR A 307 5.35 -5.88 2.11
N THR A 308 5.58 -7.05 2.68
CA THR A 308 5.49 -8.32 1.96
C THR A 308 4.56 -9.24 2.73
N ASP A 309 3.60 -9.86 2.05
CA ASP A 309 2.67 -10.80 2.65
C ASP A 309 3.27 -12.22 2.77
N SER A 310 2.50 -13.15 3.35
CA SER A 310 2.90 -14.54 3.56
C SER A 310 3.05 -15.35 2.26
N GLU A 311 2.50 -14.88 1.15
CA GLU A 311 2.58 -15.50 -0.18
C GLU A 311 3.74 -14.94 -1.01
N GLY A 312 4.49 -13.99 -0.43
CA GLY A 312 5.63 -13.34 -1.06
C GLY A 312 5.26 -12.23 -2.06
N TRP A 313 4.01 -11.72 -2.01
CA TRP A 313 3.65 -10.52 -2.75
C TRP A 313 4.13 -9.28 -2.01
N THR A 314 4.70 -8.36 -2.74
CA THR A 314 5.08 -7.04 -2.23
C THR A 314 3.92 -6.08 -2.47
N HIS A 315 3.49 -5.44 -1.40
CA HIS A 315 2.53 -4.35 -1.38
C HIS A 315 3.30 -3.04 -1.28
N ILE A 316 3.23 -2.21 -2.29
CA ILE A 316 3.81 -0.87 -2.24
C ILE A 316 2.70 0.17 -2.35
N VAL A 317 2.74 1.16 -1.46
CA VAL A 317 1.78 2.27 -1.47
C VAL A 317 2.51 3.58 -1.73
N TYR A 318 2.05 4.29 -2.75
CA TYR A 318 2.52 5.61 -3.13
C TYR A 318 1.48 6.66 -2.74
N ASP A 319 1.93 7.77 -2.17
CA ASP A 319 1.09 8.95 -1.91
C ASP A 319 1.23 9.94 -3.07
N LEU A 320 0.20 10.07 -3.89
CA LEU A 320 0.18 10.99 -5.03
C LEU A 320 0.23 12.46 -4.60
N SER A 321 -0.19 12.80 -3.38
CA SER A 321 -0.08 14.15 -2.85
C SER A 321 1.37 14.54 -2.51
N HIS A 322 2.27 13.55 -2.36
CA HIS A 322 3.68 13.73 -2.04
C HIS A 322 4.61 13.09 -3.09
N PRO A 323 4.53 13.47 -4.38
CA PRO A 323 5.46 12.96 -5.36
C PRO A 323 6.88 13.43 -5.05
N ARG A 324 7.89 12.67 -5.47
CA ARG A 324 9.29 13.08 -5.34
C ARG A 324 9.56 14.39 -6.07
N GLY A 325 8.81 14.66 -7.13
CA GLY A 325 8.92 15.85 -7.93
C GLY A 325 8.71 15.60 -9.41
N LEU A 326 9.01 16.57 -10.21
CA LEU A 326 9.31 16.43 -11.63
C LEU A 326 10.65 15.72 -11.77
N ILE A 327 10.89 15.06 -12.89
CA ILE A 327 12.15 14.35 -13.19
C ILE A 327 13.39 15.14 -12.74
N ASP A 328 13.33 16.48 -12.79
CA ASP A 328 14.45 17.37 -12.48
C ASP A 328 14.25 18.30 -11.26
N LYS A 329 13.10 18.27 -10.57
CA LYS A 329 12.81 19.23 -9.48
C LYS A 329 12.05 18.57 -8.32
N LYS A 330 12.62 18.63 -7.13
CA LYS A 330 11.94 18.27 -5.88
C LYS A 330 10.79 19.25 -5.61
N LEU A 331 9.58 18.73 -5.43
CA LEU A 331 8.46 19.54 -4.93
C LEU A 331 8.67 19.85 -3.44
N THR A 332 8.39 21.08 -3.05
CA THR A 332 8.62 21.56 -1.67
C THR A 332 7.36 21.55 -0.82
N ALA A 333 6.19 21.32 -1.44
CA ALA A 333 4.90 21.24 -0.76
C ALA A 333 4.07 20.09 -1.33
N PRO A 334 3.16 19.52 -0.52
CA PRO A 334 2.19 18.53 -1.01
C PRO A 334 1.32 19.12 -2.13
N LEU A 335 0.92 18.25 -3.06
CA LEU A 335 -0.10 18.58 -4.04
C LEU A 335 -1.48 18.49 -3.38
N THR A 336 -2.34 19.40 -3.74
CA THR A 336 -3.75 19.40 -3.31
C THR A 336 -4.66 19.36 -4.54
N ASP A 337 -5.89 18.93 -4.35
CA ASP A 337 -6.92 18.91 -5.39
C ASP A 337 -6.56 18.03 -6.60
N ILE A 338 -6.09 16.80 -6.34
CA ILE A 338 -5.85 15.80 -7.39
C ILE A 338 -7.17 15.08 -7.66
N ALA A 339 -7.88 15.48 -8.73
CA ALA A 339 -9.23 14.99 -8.98
C ALA A 339 -9.31 13.84 -9.98
N THR A 340 -8.53 13.89 -11.06
CA THR A 340 -8.63 12.93 -12.17
C THR A 340 -7.26 12.46 -12.63
N LEU A 341 -7.07 11.15 -12.73
CA LEU A 341 -5.86 10.54 -13.29
C LEU A 341 -5.98 10.49 -14.82
N ASN A 342 -4.99 11.03 -15.54
CA ASN A 342 -4.98 11.10 -17.00
C ASN A 342 -3.95 10.19 -17.67
N CYS A 343 -2.83 9.94 -17.02
CA CYS A 343 -1.80 9.02 -17.46
C CYS A 343 -1.29 8.24 -16.26
N PHE A 344 -0.92 6.98 -16.50
CA PHE A 344 -0.27 6.15 -15.51
C PHE A 344 0.81 5.30 -16.17
N ARG A 345 1.97 5.21 -15.53
CA ARG A 345 3.12 4.48 -16.03
C ARG A 345 3.81 3.78 -14.86
N ILE A 346 4.24 2.55 -15.08
CA ILE A 346 4.97 1.71 -14.12
C ILE A 346 6.32 1.40 -14.73
N ASP A 347 7.38 1.76 -14.03
CA ASP A 347 8.77 1.54 -14.40
C ASP A 347 9.43 0.56 -13.42
N VAL A 348 10.40 -0.16 -13.91
CA VAL A 348 11.31 -0.94 -13.09
C VAL A 348 12.69 -0.27 -13.16
N ASP A 349 13.38 -0.18 -12.02
CA ASP A 349 14.72 0.41 -11.95
C ASP A 349 15.68 -0.46 -11.13
N GLY A 350 16.98 -0.30 -11.39
CA GLY A 350 18.03 -1.07 -10.75
C GLY A 350 18.07 -2.52 -11.22
N GLU A 351 17.87 -2.75 -12.51
CA GLU A 351 17.91 -4.07 -13.13
C GLU A 351 19.29 -4.73 -12.97
N THR A 352 19.28 -5.99 -12.57
CA THR A 352 20.48 -6.82 -12.37
C THR A 352 20.64 -7.89 -13.45
N ALA A 353 19.57 -8.18 -14.19
CA ALA A 353 19.56 -9.06 -15.34
C ALA A 353 18.62 -8.52 -16.43
N ASP A 354 18.77 -9.02 -17.67
CA ASP A 354 17.97 -8.67 -18.83
C ASP A 354 17.37 -9.98 -19.42
N PRO A 355 16.01 -10.15 -19.41
CA PRO A 355 15.04 -9.19 -18.89
C PRO A 355 14.88 -9.24 -17.36
N ALA A 356 14.61 -8.11 -16.73
CA ALA A 356 13.99 -8.07 -15.42
C ALA A 356 12.50 -8.36 -15.54
N THR A 357 11.88 -8.98 -14.54
CA THR A 357 10.46 -9.35 -14.58
C THR A 357 9.69 -8.74 -13.41
N LEU A 358 8.57 -8.11 -13.75
CA LEU A 358 7.58 -7.61 -12.79
C LEU A 358 6.26 -8.35 -13.00
N THR A 359 5.83 -9.13 -12.02
CA THR A 359 4.50 -9.77 -12.00
C THR A 359 3.57 -8.93 -11.18
N ILE A 360 2.51 -8.37 -11.77
CA ILE A 360 1.56 -7.47 -11.09
C ILE A 360 0.24 -8.20 -10.87
N LYS A 361 -0.24 -8.21 -9.61
CA LYS A 361 -1.54 -8.76 -9.23
C LYS A 361 -2.66 -7.75 -9.44
N TYR A 362 -2.47 -6.49 -9.04
CA TYR A 362 -3.38 -5.38 -9.31
C TYR A 362 -2.73 -4.02 -8.99
N VAL A 363 -3.39 -2.96 -9.45
CA VAL A 363 -3.17 -1.58 -9.00
C VAL A 363 -4.47 -1.04 -8.43
N LYS A 364 -4.44 -0.45 -7.24
CA LYS A 364 -5.63 0.00 -6.50
C LYS A 364 -5.47 1.40 -5.94
N GLY A 365 -6.47 2.26 -6.17
CA GLY A 365 -6.60 3.53 -5.48
C GLY A 365 -7.16 3.36 -4.07
N MET A 366 -6.67 4.14 -3.11
CA MET A 366 -7.13 4.12 -1.73
C MET A 366 -7.26 5.53 -1.15
N LYS A 367 -8.20 5.72 -0.25
CA LYS A 367 -8.34 6.97 0.53
C LYS A 367 -7.40 6.97 1.73
N LYS A 368 -6.90 8.15 2.06
CA LYS A 368 -6.33 8.37 3.38
C LYS A 368 -7.46 8.30 4.41
N ALA A 369 -7.22 7.59 5.49
CA ALA A 369 -8.15 7.45 6.60
C ALA A 369 -7.63 8.18 7.84
N ASP A 370 -8.51 8.73 8.65
CA ASP A 370 -8.16 9.24 9.97
C ASP A 370 -7.71 8.09 10.87
N CYS A 371 -6.51 8.20 11.39
CA CYS A 371 -5.90 7.22 12.28
C CYS A 371 -5.66 7.86 13.64
N ALA A 372 -6.27 7.33 14.69
CA ALA A 372 -6.01 7.72 16.06
C ALA A 372 -4.72 7.06 16.56
N VAL A 373 -3.78 7.85 17.07
CA VAL A 373 -2.58 7.38 17.77
C VAL A 373 -2.72 7.72 19.25
N ASP A 374 -2.94 6.69 20.06
CA ASP A 374 -3.11 6.79 21.50
C ASP A 374 -1.78 6.57 22.23
N PHE A 375 -1.34 7.57 22.98
CA PHE A 375 -0.15 7.50 23.82
C PHE A 375 -0.56 7.11 25.24
N TYR A 376 -0.11 5.94 25.67
CA TYR A 376 -0.38 5.37 26.99
C TYR A 376 0.79 5.59 27.95
N ALA A 377 0.48 5.92 29.20
CA ALA A 377 1.42 5.84 30.31
C ALA A 377 0.66 5.40 31.59
N ASN A 378 1.27 4.52 32.39
CA ASN A 378 0.67 3.98 33.63
C ASN A 378 -0.72 3.38 33.40
N GLY A 379 -0.90 2.61 32.33
CA GLY A 379 -2.15 1.92 31.99
C GLY A 379 -3.30 2.81 31.49
N ALA A 380 -3.06 4.10 31.22
CA ALA A 380 -4.08 5.03 30.76
C ALA A 380 -3.62 5.84 29.55
N VAL A 381 -4.56 6.18 28.66
CA VAL A 381 -4.31 7.13 27.56
C VAL A 381 -4.02 8.51 28.16
N LYS A 382 -2.92 9.10 27.75
CA LYS A 382 -2.49 10.45 28.13
C LYS A 382 -2.72 11.48 27.04
N LYS A 383 -2.57 11.04 25.80
CA LYS A 383 -2.75 11.90 24.62
C LYS A 383 -3.22 11.05 23.45
N THR A 384 -4.15 11.58 22.68
CA THR A 384 -4.54 11.06 21.37
C THR A 384 -4.16 12.09 20.32
N VAL A 385 -3.53 11.66 19.26
CA VAL A 385 -3.22 12.48 18.09
C VAL A 385 -3.84 11.81 16.87
N ASN A 386 -4.66 12.53 16.12
CA ASN A 386 -5.17 12.06 14.85
C ASN A 386 -4.22 12.48 13.74
N VAL A 387 -3.87 11.53 12.89
CA VAL A 387 -3.10 11.73 11.66
C VAL A 387 -3.82 11.04 10.52
N MET A 388 -3.60 11.50 9.30
CA MET A 388 -4.05 10.74 8.13
C MET A 388 -3.21 9.48 7.97
N SER A 389 -3.83 8.41 7.48
CA SER A 389 -3.08 7.19 7.15
C SER A 389 -1.92 7.49 6.21
N TYR A 390 -0.81 6.76 6.40
CA TYR A 390 0.48 6.95 5.71
C TYR A 390 1.24 8.23 6.06
N GLU A 391 0.75 9.02 7.02
CA GLU A 391 1.50 10.13 7.62
C GLU A 391 2.23 9.68 8.89
N LYS A 392 3.20 10.50 9.31
CA LYS A 392 3.96 10.28 10.54
C LYS A 392 3.28 11.01 11.68
N VAL A 393 3.32 10.41 12.86
CA VAL A 393 2.94 11.11 14.08
C VAL A 393 4.17 11.77 14.71
N ALA A 394 4.03 13.00 15.17
CA ALA A 394 5.08 13.67 15.92
C ALA A 394 5.19 13.07 17.32
N GLN A 395 6.43 12.91 17.81
CA GLN A 395 6.66 12.51 19.19
C GLN A 395 6.14 13.60 20.14
N PRO A 396 5.25 13.27 21.08
CA PRO A 396 4.76 14.25 22.05
C PRO A 396 5.87 14.64 23.03
N ALA A 397 5.77 15.86 23.55
CA ALA A 397 6.65 16.30 24.64
C ALA A 397 6.39 15.46 25.91
N ASP A 398 7.44 15.22 26.70
CA ASP A 398 7.32 14.41 27.92
C ASP A 398 6.22 14.90 28.86
N LYS A 399 6.05 16.22 29.01
CA LYS A 399 5.01 16.82 29.85
C LYS A 399 3.56 16.52 29.41
N ASP A 400 3.35 16.23 28.13
CA ASP A 400 2.03 15.87 27.60
C ASP A 400 1.64 14.43 27.98
N ILE A 401 2.61 13.64 28.40
CA ILE A 401 2.46 12.23 28.73
C ILE A 401 2.50 12.03 30.25
N VAL A 402 3.44 12.68 30.92
CA VAL A 402 3.64 12.51 32.36
C VAL A 402 4.35 13.71 32.96
N THR A 403 3.99 14.08 34.20
CA THR A 403 4.70 15.08 34.97
C THR A 403 5.68 14.41 35.91
N GLY A 404 6.90 14.90 35.99
CA GLY A 404 7.92 14.46 36.95
C GLY A 404 8.63 13.16 36.60
N ARG A 405 8.51 12.70 35.36
CA ARG A 405 9.24 11.55 34.80
C ARG A 405 9.72 11.89 33.41
N LYS A 406 10.77 11.22 32.94
CA LYS A 406 11.23 11.27 31.55
C LYS A 406 10.64 10.11 30.78
N VAL A 407 10.20 10.36 29.56
CA VAL A 407 9.87 9.30 28.61
C VAL A 407 11.16 8.77 27.99
N LEU A 408 11.44 7.50 28.19
CA LEU A 408 12.65 6.82 27.71
C LEU A 408 12.50 6.26 26.30
N GLY A 409 11.27 6.08 25.83
CA GLY A 409 10.92 5.55 24.52
C GLY A 409 9.44 5.21 24.45
N TYR A 410 8.97 4.93 23.23
CA TYR A 410 7.60 4.49 22.97
C TYR A 410 7.63 3.12 22.33
N TYR A 411 6.71 2.25 22.69
CA TYR A 411 6.66 0.86 22.31
C TYR A 411 5.25 0.50 21.80
N THR A 412 5.17 -0.42 20.86
CA THR A 412 3.86 -0.93 20.36
C THR A 412 3.25 -1.97 21.29
N THR A 413 3.99 -2.44 22.31
CA THR A 413 3.53 -3.40 23.32
C THR A 413 3.66 -2.82 24.73
N GLU A 414 2.68 -3.09 25.60
CA GLU A 414 2.63 -2.56 26.97
C GLU A 414 3.77 -3.05 27.87
N ASN A 415 4.30 -4.24 27.59
CA ASN A 415 5.40 -4.85 28.32
C ASN A 415 6.79 -4.41 27.83
N PHE A 416 6.85 -3.47 26.88
CA PHE A 416 8.10 -2.94 26.31
C PHE A 416 9.01 -4.05 25.74
N ALA A 417 8.40 -5.04 25.04
CA ALA A 417 9.13 -6.17 24.47
C ALA A 417 10.27 -5.71 23.55
N GLU A 418 11.34 -6.48 23.52
CA GLU A 418 12.45 -6.24 22.59
C GLU A 418 11.96 -6.24 21.14
N GLY A 419 12.40 -5.26 20.34
CA GLY A 419 11.98 -5.07 18.96
C GLY A 419 10.62 -4.39 18.77
N SER A 420 9.89 -4.06 19.87
CA SER A 420 8.62 -3.33 19.80
C SER A 420 8.79 -1.80 19.96
N GLU A 421 10.00 -1.27 19.98
CA GLU A 421 10.25 0.17 20.05
C GLU A 421 9.73 0.86 18.79
N PHE A 422 8.94 1.91 18.99
CA PHE A 422 8.32 2.64 17.90
C PHE A 422 9.25 3.71 17.33
N ASN A 423 9.47 3.63 16.02
CA ASN A 423 10.22 4.64 15.29
C ASN A 423 9.26 5.69 14.72
N PHE A 424 9.36 6.93 15.18
CA PHE A 424 8.53 8.06 14.71
C PHE A 424 8.76 8.46 13.24
N ASN A 425 9.69 7.82 12.54
CA ASN A 425 9.81 7.91 11.09
C ASN A 425 8.92 6.93 10.34
N THR A 426 8.27 6.00 11.05
CA THR A 426 7.31 5.06 10.48
C THR A 426 5.97 5.75 10.24
N ALA A 427 5.36 5.51 9.09
CA ALA A 427 4.03 6.01 8.78
C ALA A 427 2.96 5.21 9.55
N ILE A 428 1.90 5.88 9.96
CA ILE A 428 0.74 5.29 10.63
C ILE A 428 -0.22 4.75 9.57
N THR A 429 -0.51 3.45 9.62
CA THR A 429 -1.41 2.80 8.64
C THR A 429 -2.80 2.49 9.19
N GLY A 430 -3.02 2.74 10.48
CA GLY A 430 -4.29 2.49 11.17
C GLY A 430 -4.25 2.94 12.62
N ALA A 431 -5.32 2.72 13.35
CA ALA A 431 -5.39 3.04 14.78
C ALA A 431 -4.22 2.38 15.53
N THR A 432 -3.42 3.19 16.23
CA THR A 432 -2.15 2.78 16.82
C THR A 432 -2.12 3.09 18.31
N LYS A 433 -1.60 2.15 19.10
CA LYS A 433 -1.35 2.33 20.54
C LYS A 433 0.14 2.36 20.78
N LEU A 434 0.61 3.41 21.47
CA LEU A 434 2.00 3.60 21.83
C LEU A 434 2.14 3.72 23.34
N TYR A 435 2.95 2.88 23.93
CA TYR A 435 3.16 2.78 25.38
C TYR A 435 4.47 3.46 25.74
N ALA A 436 4.38 4.52 26.54
CA ALA A 436 5.54 5.28 27.01
C ALA A 436 6.25 4.53 28.14
N LYS A 437 7.51 4.19 27.95
CA LYS A 437 8.39 3.71 29.00
C LYS A 437 8.92 4.89 29.78
N LEU A 438 8.59 4.95 31.06
CA LEU A 438 8.96 6.05 31.93
C LEU A 438 10.25 5.76 32.71
N SER A 439 10.97 6.83 33.07
CA SER A 439 12.10 6.72 33.97
C SER A 439 11.66 6.25 35.37
N ASP A 440 12.52 5.54 36.05
CA ASP A 440 12.41 5.20 37.47
C ASP A 440 12.85 6.34 38.40
N TYR A 441 13.47 7.39 37.85
CA TYR A 441 13.89 8.60 38.56
C TYR A 441 12.97 9.79 38.31
N VAL A 442 12.95 10.75 39.24
CA VAL A 442 12.24 12.02 39.08
C VAL A 442 12.94 12.87 38.01
N TYR A 443 12.16 13.48 37.10
CA TYR A 443 12.66 14.34 36.04
C TYR A 443 11.70 15.46 35.72
N PHE A 444 12.23 16.69 35.65
CA PHE A 444 11.51 17.86 35.15
C PHE A 444 12.42 18.57 34.16
N ASP A 445 11.94 18.79 32.94
CA ASP A 445 12.54 19.74 32.00
C ASP A 445 11.99 21.16 32.23
N GLY A 446 12.47 22.12 31.43
CA GLY A 446 11.99 23.51 31.53
C GLY A 446 10.49 23.63 31.24
N ALA A 447 9.95 22.82 30.32
CA ALA A 447 8.55 22.82 30.00
C ALA A 447 7.66 22.33 31.16
N MET A 448 8.10 21.27 31.89
CA MET A 448 7.41 20.81 33.09
C MET A 448 7.56 21.80 34.25
N LEU A 449 8.74 22.41 34.44
CA LEU A 449 8.98 23.44 35.44
C LEU A 449 8.16 24.71 35.19
N ASN A 450 7.77 24.98 33.95
CA ASN A 450 6.90 26.11 33.64
C ASN A 450 5.49 25.94 34.23
N ASP A 451 5.08 24.73 34.56
CA ASP A 451 3.81 24.46 35.26
C ASP A 451 3.90 24.72 36.78
N PHE A 452 5.09 24.95 37.31
CA PHE A 452 5.29 25.33 38.71
C PHE A 452 4.75 26.73 38.98
N THR A 453 4.20 26.94 40.15
CA THR A 453 3.74 28.26 40.61
C THR A 453 4.94 29.11 41.00
N ALA A 454 5.04 30.32 40.45
CA ALA A 454 6.00 31.33 40.90
C ALA A 454 5.38 32.16 42.04
N ASN A 455 6.20 32.54 43.05
CA ASN A 455 5.72 33.50 44.03
C ASN A 455 5.72 34.94 43.44
N PRO A 456 5.07 35.92 44.07
CA PRO A 456 4.91 37.28 43.50
C PRO A 456 6.21 38.01 43.24
N SER A 457 7.31 37.59 43.87
CA SER A 457 8.66 38.22 43.66
C SER A 457 9.49 37.51 42.58
N ALA A 458 9.00 36.41 42.01
CA ALA A 458 9.65 35.68 40.92
C ALA A 458 8.95 35.90 39.60
N THR A 459 9.71 35.99 38.53
CA THR A 459 9.21 35.83 37.16
C THR A 459 9.79 34.56 36.56
N LYS A 460 9.02 33.94 35.69
CA LYS A 460 9.48 32.76 34.94
C LYS A 460 9.12 32.88 33.47
N THR A 461 10.00 32.39 32.63
CA THR A 461 9.82 32.40 31.16
C THR A 461 10.29 31.06 30.61
N LEU A 462 9.41 30.36 29.87
CA LEU A 462 9.79 29.21 29.06
C LEU A 462 10.42 29.75 27.76
N ASN A 463 11.66 29.35 27.52
CA ASN A 463 12.41 29.77 26.34
C ASN A 463 12.10 28.85 25.14
N ASP A 464 12.36 29.33 23.91
CA ASP A 464 12.13 28.57 22.68
C ASP A 464 12.95 27.28 22.58
N ASP A 465 14.09 27.21 23.28
CA ASP A 465 14.94 26.02 23.39
C ASP A 465 14.44 24.99 24.44
N GLY A 466 13.29 25.24 25.05
CA GLY A 466 12.68 24.36 26.06
C GLY A 466 13.25 24.53 27.47
N THR A 467 14.17 25.44 27.71
CA THR A 467 14.67 25.75 29.05
C THR A 467 13.76 26.72 29.78
N LEU A 468 13.80 26.74 31.13
CA LEU A 468 13.05 27.70 31.94
C LEU A 468 13.98 28.72 32.58
N THR A 469 13.76 29.99 32.30
CA THR A 469 14.44 31.09 33.03
C THR A 469 13.56 31.59 34.17
N MET A 470 14.11 31.59 35.40
CA MET A 470 13.56 32.23 36.59
C MET A 470 14.42 33.43 36.97
N LYS A 471 13.78 34.58 37.23
CA LYS A 471 14.43 35.82 37.73
C LYS A 471 13.75 36.30 39.00
N GLY A 472 14.53 36.95 39.86
CA GLY A 472 14.00 37.58 41.06
C GLY A 472 15.02 37.84 42.12
N LYS A 473 14.58 38.51 43.20
CA LYS A 473 15.42 38.83 44.37
C LYS A 473 15.49 37.67 45.39
N SER A 474 16.19 37.86 46.47
CA SER A 474 16.18 36.95 47.61
C SER A 474 14.75 36.61 48.05
N GLY A 475 14.44 35.31 48.22
CA GLY A 475 13.10 34.80 48.52
C GLY A 475 12.17 34.64 47.32
N SER A 476 12.66 34.86 46.09
CA SER A 476 11.96 34.47 44.88
C SER A 476 12.07 32.98 44.60
N PHE A 477 10.95 32.33 44.24
CA PHE A 477 10.93 30.90 44.01
C PHE A 477 9.85 30.45 43.06
N ILE A 478 10.05 29.25 42.50
CA ILE A 478 9.04 28.44 41.82
C ILE A 478 8.81 27.14 42.62
N HIS A 479 7.58 26.65 42.66
CA HIS A 479 7.23 25.44 43.40
C HIS A 479 6.05 24.68 42.81
N MET A 480 6.01 23.37 43.11
CA MET A 480 4.87 22.49 42.89
C MET A 480 4.61 21.60 44.11
N LYS A 481 3.33 21.28 44.32
CA LYS A 481 2.84 20.38 45.40
C LYS A 481 2.01 19.25 44.78
N ASN A 482 1.75 18.23 45.58
CA ASN A 482 0.93 17.07 45.20
C ASN A 482 1.52 16.25 44.07
N LEU A 483 2.85 16.13 44.02
CA LEU A 483 3.56 15.41 42.96
C LEU A 483 3.38 13.89 43.08
N GLY A 484 3.46 13.31 44.27
CA GLY A 484 3.30 11.87 44.47
C GLY A 484 4.37 10.99 43.79
N LEU A 485 5.57 11.52 43.53
CA LEU A 485 6.59 10.87 42.73
C LEU A 485 7.48 9.94 43.58
N ALA A 486 7.47 8.64 43.29
CA ALA A 486 8.40 7.70 43.94
C ALA A 486 9.85 8.04 43.57
N MET A 487 10.74 8.05 44.57
CA MET A 487 12.17 8.37 44.38
C MET A 487 13.01 7.15 44.01
N ASN A 488 12.49 5.93 44.21
CA ASN A 488 13.12 4.66 43.77
C ASN A 488 14.62 4.52 44.15
N GLY A 489 14.97 4.97 45.36
CA GLY A 489 16.34 4.93 45.89
C GLY A 489 17.26 6.03 45.32
N THR A 490 16.73 6.98 44.56
CA THR A 490 17.46 8.20 44.20
C THR A 490 17.34 9.22 45.33
N ASN A 491 18.46 9.68 45.87
CA ASN A 491 18.44 10.56 47.03
C ASN A 491 19.30 11.82 46.86
N THR A 492 19.57 12.18 45.61
CA THR A 492 20.26 13.42 45.25
C THR A 492 19.48 14.10 44.15
N ILE A 493 19.18 15.39 44.28
CA ILE A 493 18.61 16.21 43.23
C ILE A 493 19.75 16.87 42.45
N GLU A 494 19.74 16.66 41.15
CA GLU A 494 20.63 17.28 40.19
C GLU A 494 19.87 18.33 39.37
N ILE A 495 20.41 19.56 39.30
CA ILE A 495 19.88 20.65 38.50
C ILE A 495 20.96 21.04 37.49
N LYS A 496 20.68 20.94 36.20
CA LYS A 496 21.53 21.51 35.15
C LYS A 496 20.98 22.87 34.76
N ALA A 497 21.82 23.91 35.00
CA ALA A 497 21.37 25.29 34.78
C ALA A 497 22.54 26.24 34.47
N LYS A 498 22.22 27.38 33.85
CA LYS A 498 23.07 28.59 33.90
C LYS A 498 22.66 29.38 35.13
N VAL A 499 23.60 29.76 35.94
CA VAL A 499 23.36 30.47 37.20
C VAL A 499 24.05 31.80 37.20
N ASN A 500 23.27 32.90 37.37
CA ASN A 500 23.78 34.26 37.55
C ASN A 500 23.17 34.82 38.85
N VAL A 501 23.84 34.56 39.96
CA VAL A 501 23.45 35.00 41.29
C VAL A 501 24.59 35.80 41.87
N LYS A 502 24.31 37.02 42.38
CA LYS A 502 25.30 37.97 42.89
C LYS A 502 25.20 38.20 44.39
N ASN A 503 26.20 38.91 44.96
CA ASN A 503 26.19 39.34 46.36
C ASN A 503 25.96 38.19 47.36
N ASP A 504 26.81 37.12 47.31
CA ASP A 504 26.70 35.94 48.14
C ASP A 504 25.36 35.17 48.00
N GLY A 505 24.69 35.42 46.87
CA GLY A 505 23.46 34.71 46.51
C GLY A 505 23.73 33.23 46.18
N ARG A 506 22.74 32.40 46.40
CA ARG A 506 22.76 31.00 46.06
C ARG A 506 21.40 30.49 45.64
N VAL A 507 21.37 29.34 45.02
CA VAL A 507 20.16 28.56 44.71
C VAL A 507 20.01 27.48 45.79
N ASP A 508 18.86 27.50 46.48
CA ASP A 508 18.50 26.46 47.44
C ASP A 508 17.29 25.69 46.93
N ILE A 509 17.08 24.47 47.41
CA ILE A 509 15.91 23.68 47.10
C ILE A 509 15.16 23.28 48.37
N PHE A 510 13.85 23.10 48.21
CA PHE A 510 13.01 22.48 49.20
C PHE A 510 12.34 21.26 48.59
N ALA A 511 12.32 20.17 49.36
CA ALA A 511 11.63 18.93 48.98
C ALA A 511 10.87 18.39 50.18
N PHE A 512 9.61 18.05 50.02
CA PHE A 512 8.85 17.42 51.06
C PHE A 512 8.07 16.20 50.53
N GLY A 513 7.69 15.28 51.40
CA GLY A 513 7.00 14.05 51.08
C GLY A 513 7.20 12.98 52.11
N LYS A 514 7.21 11.73 51.73
CA LYS A 514 7.51 10.58 52.58
C LYS A 514 8.98 10.26 52.52
N TYR A 515 9.59 10.04 53.67
CA TYR A 515 10.99 9.71 53.80
C TYR A 515 11.24 8.82 55.01
N THR A 516 12.37 8.15 55.02
CA THR A 516 12.89 7.42 56.18
C THR A 516 14.01 8.24 56.80
N LEU A 517 13.98 8.47 58.09
CA LEU A 517 15.00 9.17 58.86
C LEU A 517 15.51 8.25 59.95
N ASP A 518 16.81 7.91 59.92
CA ASP A 518 17.46 6.98 60.87
C ASP A 518 16.66 5.66 61.06
N GLY A 519 16.16 5.11 59.93
CA GLY A 519 15.36 3.88 59.91
C GLY A 519 13.88 4.04 60.30
N THR A 520 13.45 5.27 60.63
CA THR A 520 12.06 5.55 61.01
C THR A 520 11.33 6.27 59.90
N ALA A 521 10.17 5.75 59.48
CA ALA A 521 9.31 6.41 58.48
C ALA A 521 8.78 7.75 58.99
N ALA A 522 8.86 8.76 58.20
CA ALA A 522 8.42 10.11 58.49
C ALA A 522 7.76 10.74 57.24
N GLU A 523 6.95 11.77 57.47
CA GLU A 523 6.29 12.52 56.38
C GLU A 523 6.35 14.01 56.67
N SER A 524 6.60 14.79 55.61
CA SER A 524 6.43 16.23 55.63
C SER A 524 5.40 16.61 54.60
N THR A 525 4.48 17.51 54.94
CA THR A 525 3.35 17.96 54.09
C THR A 525 3.52 19.37 53.57
N ASN A 526 4.60 20.06 53.98
CA ASN A 526 4.87 21.45 53.56
C ASN A 526 6.36 21.81 53.64
N TYR A 527 6.69 22.98 53.12
CA TYR A 527 8.07 23.51 53.08
C TYR A 527 8.60 24.11 54.42
N GLY A 528 7.81 24.12 55.47
CA GLY A 528 8.20 24.66 56.78
C GLY A 528 8.93 23.69 57.71
N ASN A 529 9.03 22.43 57.36
CA ASN A 529 9.78 21.43 58.13
C ASN A 529 11.26 21.58 57.90
N PRO A 530 12.12 21.60 58.91
CA PRO A 530 13.56 21.75 58.77
C PRO A 530 14.21 20.63 57.95
N ASN A 531 13.64 19.46 57.87
CA ASN A 531 14.11 18.35 57.04
C ASN A 531 13.74 18.50 55.55
N THR A 532 13.15 19.60 55.13
CA THR A 532 12.71 19.83 53.74
C THR A 532 13.54 20.87 53.01
N TYR A 533 14.54 21.46 53.67
CA TYR A 533 15.35 22.55 53.15
C TYR A 533 16.79 22.09 52.91
N PHE A 534 17.26 22.19 51.67
CA PHE A 534 18.59 21.79 51.23
C PHE A 534 19.31 22.98 50.62
N ARG A 535 20.39 23.42 51.26
CA ARG A 535 21.13 24.63 50.89
C ARG A 535 22.17 24.34 49.81
N GLY A 536 22.38 25.27 48.92
CA GLY A 536 23.48 25.29 47.97
C GLY A 536 24.83 25.60 48.65
N LEU A 537 25.22 24.80 49.66
CA LEU A 537 26.41 24.95 50.44
C LEU A 537 27.19 23.62 50.49
N ALA A 538 28.51 23.68 50.22
CA ALA A 538 29.37 22.50 50.23
C ALA A 538 29.37 21.78 51.57
N SER A 539 29.26 22.51 52.68
CA SER A 539 29.15 21.97 54.05
C SER A 539 27.90 21.14 54.30
N GLN A 540 26.92 21.17 53.35
CA GLN A 540 25.67 20.43 53.45
C GLN A 540 25.47 19.44 52.28
N GLY A 541 26.55 18.93 51.74
CA GLY A 541 26.51 17.93 50.69
C GLY A 541 26.11 18.44 49.30
N TRP A 542 26.19 19.77 49.10
CA TRP A 542 26.03 20.38 47.80
C TRP A 542 27.35 20.32 47.01
N THR A 543 27.23 20.01 45.70
CA THR A 543 28.37 20.07 44.78
C THR A 543 27.93 20.76 43.48
N VAL A 544 28.92 21.36 42.78
CA VAL A 544 28.71 21.97 41.47
C VAL A 544 29.87 21.63 40.55
N THR A 545 29.58 21.37 39.29
CA THR A 545 30.62 21.15 38.27
C THR A 545 31.16 22.47 37.76
N GLU A 546 32.29 22.42 37.03
CA GLU A 546 32.66 23.51 36.16
C GLU A 546 31.60 23.69 35.07
N ALA A 547 31.52 24.91 34.51
CA ALA A 547 30.58 25.22 33.41
C ALA A 547 31.01 24.49 32.14
N ASP A 548 30.04 23.91 31.45
CA ASP A 548 30.24 23.37 30.09
C ASP A 548 30.46 24.48 29.05
N GLU A 549 30.72 24.12 27.81
CA GLU A 549 30.95 25.05 26.69
C GLU A 549 29.78 26.01 26.43
N ASN A 550 28.59 25.66 26.87
CA ASN A 550 27.37 26.45 26.77
C ASN A 550 27.09 27.27 28.04
N GLY A 551 27.94 27.16 29.08
CA GLY A 551 27.81 27.88 30.33
C GLY A 551 26.88 27.22 31.36
N TYR A 552 26.46 25.97 31.16
CA TYR A 552 25.66 25.23 32.13
C TYR A 552 26.56 24.55 33.17
N VAL A 553 26.12 24.59 34.41
CA VAL A 553 26.70 23.85 35.54
C VAL A 553 25.71 22.78 35.99
N ILE A 554 26.20 21.72 36.64
CA ILE A 554 25.35 20.73 37.29
C ILE A 554 25.51 20.92 38.80
N MET A 555 24.43 21.35 39.43
CA MET A 555 24.32 21.46 40.90
C MET A 555 23.69 20.19 41.46
N ARG A 556 24.28 19.60 42.52
CA ARG A 556 23.75 18.40 43.17
C ARG A 556 23.47 18.70 44.64
N TYR A 557 22.26 18.37 45.09
CA TYR A 557 21.77 18.52 46.44
C TYR A 557 21.54 17.13 47.03
N ASN A 558 22.35 16.76 48.03
CA ASN A 558 22.16 15.50 48.73
C ASN A 558 20.99 15.61 49.73
N LEU A 559 19.91 14.90 49.50
CA LEU A 559 18.72 14.93 50.36
C LEU A 559 18.92 14.18 51.69
N ALA A 560 20.06 13.50 51.90
CA ALA A 560 20.41 12.88 53.16
C ALA A 560 20.92 13.90 54.21
N TYR A 561 21.18 15.15 53.83
CA TYR A 561 21.60 16.21 54.76
C TYR A 561 20.41 17.02 55.25
N THR A 562 20.34 17.28 56.54
CA THR A 562 19.36 18.16 57.15
C THR A 562 19.92 19.54 57.46
N VAL A 563 19.05 20.56 57.57
CA VAL A 563 19.38 21.99 57.59
C VAL A 563 20.16 22.47 58.83
N ASN A 564 20.12 21.74 59.92
CA ASN A 564 20.68 22.24 61.20
C ASN A 564 22.20 22.05 61.38
N GLY A 565 22.92 21.78 60.29
CA GLY A 565 24.39 21.70 60.33
C GLY A 565 24.97 20.47 61.07
N GLU A 566 24.12 19.57 61.48
CA GLU A 566 24.55 18.30 62.05
C GLU A 566 24.90 17.34 60.89
N ALA A 567 25.82 16.40 61.19
CA ALA A 567 26.28 15.40 60.23
C ALA A 567 25.11 14.72 59.51
N ALA A 568 25.38 14.29 58.30
CA ALA A 568 24.43 13.58 57.47
C ALA A 568 23.61 12.58 58.30
N LYS A 569 22.32 12.80 58.39
CA LYS A 569 21.40 11.80 58.90
C LYS A 569 21.08 10.83 57.79
N ASN A 570 20.87 9.55 58.13
CA ASN A 570 20.42 8.54 57.15
C ASN A 570 18.98 8.85 56.71
N MET A 571 18.84 9.88 55.89
CA MET A 571 17.56 10.29 55.33
C MET A 571 17.46 9.82 53.88
N ALA A 572 16.39 9.13 53.56
CA ALA A 572 16.08 8.70 52.22
C ALA A 572 14.63 9.05 51.88
N PHE A 573 14.43 9.76 50.80
CA PHE A 573 13.09 10.04 50.30
C PHE A 573 12.51 8.84 49.56
N ASP A 574 11.33 8.41 49.96
CA ASP A 574 10.55 7.37 49.29
C ASP A 574 9.63 7.99 48.24
N VAL A 575 8.97 9.13 48.60
CA VAL A 575 8.05 9.86 47.73
C VAL A 575 8.32 11.35 47.82
N LEU A 576 8.55 11.98 46.67
CA LEU A 576 8.59 13.43 46.51
C LEU A 576 7.17 13.96 46.27
N ASN A 577 6.61 14.73 47.20
CA ASN A 577 5.27 15.29 47.11
C ASN A 577 5.25 16.80 46.83
N GLY A 578 6.32 17.49 47.10
CA GLY A 578 6.53 18.88 46.76
C GLY A 578 7.99 19.18 46.50
N PHE A 579 8.20 20.07 45.55
CA PHE A 579 9.53 20.54 45.15
C PHE A 579 9.50 22.04 44.87
N ARG A 580 10.58 22.74 45.28
CA ARG A 580 10.69 24.19 45.17
C ARG A 580 12.16 24.57 44.96
N ILE A 581 12.39 25.57 44.11
CA ILE A 581 13.69 26.16 43.80
C ILE A 581 13.64 27.63 44.19
N ASP A 582 14.62 28.07 45.03
CA ASP A 582 14.63 29.40 45.62
C ASP A 582 15.94 30.16 45.32
N PHE A 583 15.82 31.48 45.20
CA PHE A 583 16.98 32.36 45.41
C PHE A 583 17.10 32.76 46.86
N VAL A 584 18.28 32.58 47.41
CA VAL A 584 18.65 33.03 48.78
C VAL A 584 19.81 34.01 48.69
N ASN A 585 19.68 35.17 49.34
CA ASN A 585 20.55 36.32 49.18
C ASN A 585 20.55 36.83 47.74
N GLY A 586 21.51 37.69 47.39
CA GLY A 586 21.56 38.33 46.10
C GLY A 586 20.54 39.47 45.97
N ASP A 587 20.36 39.98 44.77
CA ASP A 587 19.49 41.12 44.42
C ASP A 587 18.44 40.73 43.36
N GLU A 588 17.69 41.70 42.90
CA GLU A 588 16.66 41.54 41.86
C GLU A 588 17.19 41.10 40.50
N THR A 589 18.50 41.06 40.29
CA THR A 589 19.14 40.59 39.06
C THR A 589 19.50 39.10 39.08
N ASN A 590 19.16 38.37 40.18
CA ASN A 590 19.34 36.93 40.20
C ASN A 590 18.58 36.28 39.08
N GLU A 591 19.27 35.38 38.39
CA GLU A 591 18.72 34.66 37.26
C GLU A 591 19.25 33.22 37.25
N ILE A 592 18.38 32.28 36.95
CA ILE A 592 18.74 30.88 36.68
C ILE A 592 17.99 30.44 35.42
N THR A 593 18.72 29.86 34.45
CA THR A 593 18.11 29.21 33.27
C THR A 593 18.30 27.71 33.39
N ILE A 594 17.23 26.98 33.63
CA ILE A 594 17.20 25.58 33.98
C ILE A 594 16.91 24.76 32.73
N GLU A 595 17.79 23.82 32.41
CA GLU A 595 17.60 22.83 31.37
C GLU A 595 16.78 21.64 31.90
N TYR A 596 17.22 21.08 33.05
CA TYR A 596 16.47 20.02 33.73
C TYR A 596 16.76 19.97 35.24
N VAL A 597 15.82 19.29 35.91
CA VAL A 597 15.96 18.80 37.27
C VAL A 597 15.75 17.30 37.26
N LYS A 598 16.64 16.50 37.84
CA LYS A 598 16.45 15.05 37.99
C LYS A 598 16.92 14.53 39.33
N SER A 599 16.33 13.43 39.77
CA SER A 599 16.87 12.69 40.91
C SER A 599 17.89 11.64 40.45
N VAL A 600 18.97 11.50 41.19
CA VAL A 600 20.03 10.52 40.93
C VAL A 600 20.32 9.71 42.21
N LYS A 601 20.86 8.51 42.04
CA LYS A 601 21.40 7.75 43.18
C LYS A 601 22.55 8.54 43.79
N SER A 602 22.68 8.52 45.12
CA SER A 602 23.84 9.12 45.77
C SER A 602 25.12 8.46 45.25
N ILE A 603 26.04 9.28 44.82
CA ILE A 603 27.36 8.85 44.35
C ILE A 603 28.22 8.50 45.56
#